data_c3194b8e3b018755f1205af8fd6559a6
#
_entry.id   c3194b8e3b018755f1205af8fd6559a6
#
_cell.length_a   1.000
_cell.length_b   1.000
_cell.length_c   1.000
_cell.angle_alpha   90.00
_cell.angle_beta   90.00
_cell.angle_gamma   90.00
#
_symmetry.space_group_name_H-M   'P 1'
#
loop_
_entity.id
_entity.type
_entity.pdbx_description
1 polymer ?
#
loop_
_entity_poly.entity_id
_entity_poly.type
_entity_poly.pdbx_seq_one_letter_code
_entity_poly.pdbx_strand_id
1 'polypeptide(L)'
;MTDEVEDSTSECTVCSTDIEADDVFFTTDGNSYPLCADCKLICERCDDVGSVDDDFHDVNGDIWCDSCTSNRAYWCESCEQYNAYGTSYIVDRGEAWCESCTNDAYWCEDCDEWNAEGCDSCLSNENGNRIVHDYSYRPDAIFHSTDKNERLFFGIEVEVEAGRNYELASERAHQLEGIDLAYLKSDGSLNHGFEIVTHPMSHEFFKNEAQELWATLEELRTNDPYKVKAWDTNTCGLHIHISRTGFSSGSHMHRFLNLVYSNQEFYEALAGRSSDQWAKFTDIMQQEYKRDENGERTYHTNENGYHEYDVVTKRSFKGKLDNNRSSDRYSAVNTQNRETLEMRIFRGTVNGDTIKAQLDLAHASVEYTRNLSVKDIRNGALKTFAFRWYIIQNAELYPHLLNRIKKVTPLVAPATI
;
A
#
# COMPACT_ATOMS: atom_id res chain seq x y z
N MET A 1 35.69 33.17 69.45
CA MET A 1 35.11 32.20 68.54
C MET A 1 34.99 32.96 67.25
N THR A 2 35.93 32.73 66.38
CA THR A 2 35.90 33.23 65.01
C THR A 2 35.18 32.12 64.22
N ASP A 3 33.99 32.47 63.76
CA ASP A 3 33.27 31.61 62.79
C ASP A 3 34.09 31.61 61.50
N GLU A 4 34.76 30.50 61.22
CA GLU A 4 35.30 30.22 59.91
C GLU A 4 34.11 29.95 59.02
N VAL A 5 33.80 30.85 58.12
CA VAL A 5 32.91 30.58 56.98
C VAL A 5 33.69 29.63 56.07
N GLU A 6 33.34 28.36 56.05
CA GLU A 6 33.83 27.44 55.05
C GLU A 6 33.37 27.97 53.68
N ASP A 7 34.33 28.45 52.90
CA ASP A 7 34.17 28.81 51.51
C ASP A 7 33.91 27.55 50.74
N SER A 8 32.62 27.18 50.52
CA SER A 8 32.23 25.97 49.83
C SER A 8 32.30 26.21 48.33
N THR A 9 33.44 26.05 47.74
CA THR A 9 33.62 25.98 46.27
C THR A 9 33.16 24.61 45.75
N SER A 10 32.48 24.58 44.61
CA SER A 10 32.13 23.39 43.86
C SER A 10 33.04 23.31 42.62
N GLU A 11 33.42 22.12 42.18
CA GLU A 11 34.18 21.94 40.95
C GLU A 11 33.22 21.65 39.75
N CYS A 12 33.41 22.37 38.64
CA CYS A 12 32.64 22.14 37.42
C CYS A 12 32.90 20.72 36.85
N THR A 13 31.87 19.95 36.65
CA THR A 13 31.96 18.58 36.15
C THR A 13 32.49 18.48 34.72
N VAL A 14 32.41 19.57 33.92
CA VAL A 14 32.90 19.58 32.52
C VAL A 14 34.36 20.06 32.43
N CYS A 15 34.70 21.19 33.01
CA CYS A 15 36.01 21.85 32.85
C CYS A 15 36.91 21.79 34.09
N SER A 16 36.43 21.23 35.20
CA SER A 16 37.16 21.15 36.50
C SER A 16 37.57 22.50 37.08
N THR A 17 36.90 23.58 36.72
CA THR A 17 37.11 24.92 37.31
C THR A 17 36.38 25.00 38.65
N ASP A 18 37.04 25.57 39.68
CA ASP A 18 36.39 25.88 40.95
C ASP A 18 35.35 26.99 40.78
N ILE A 19 34.16 26.77 41.30
CA ILE A 19 33.01 27.67 41.19
C ILE A 19 32.64 28.19 42.59
N GLU A 20 32.49 29.49 42.72
CA GLU A 20 31.98 30.10 43.96
C GLU A 20 30.52 29.72 44.20
N ALA A 21 30.06 29.63 45.42
CA ALA A 21 28.74 29.12 45.79
C ALA A 21 27.57 29.87 45.13
N ASP A 22 27.75 31.15 44.81
CA ASP A 22 26.73 32.00 44.19
C ASP A 22 26.68 31.88 42.66
N ASP A 23 27.71 31.24 42.02
CA ASP A 23 27.86 31.12 40.56
C ASP A 23 27.69 29.66 40.05
N VAL A 24 27.32 28.73 40.93
CA VAL A 24 27.11 27.31 40.54
C VAL A 24 25.73 27.09 39.98
N PHE A 25 25.66 26.40 38.85
CA PHE A 25 24.42 25.90 38.23
C PHE A 25 24.41 24.37 38.36
N PHE A 26 23.23 23.79 38.49
CA PHE A 26 23.08 22.33 38.60
C PHE A 26 22.26 21.77 37.45
N THR A 27 22.65 20.65 36.91
CA THR A 27 21.85 19.94 35.89
C THR A 27 20.48 19.52 36.43
N THR A 28 19.47 19.55 35.58
CA THR A 28 18.08 19.20 35.94
C THR A 28 17.75 17.71 35.63
N ASP A 29 18.71 16.94 35.14
CA ASP A 29 18.57 15.52 34.76
C ASP A 29 18.36 14.55 35.94
N GLY A 30 18.21 15.05 37.15
CA GLY A 30 18.04 14.26 38.39
C GLY A 30 19.34 13.87 39.08
N ASN A 31 20.50 14.13 38.50
CA ASN A 31 21.82 13.86 39.11
C ASN A 31 22.41 15.11 39.79
N SER A 32 21.96 16.29 39.39
CA SER A 32 22.36 17.58 39.96
C SER A 32 23.89 17.82 39.96
N TYR A 33 24.51 17.69 38.79
CA TYR A 33 25.93 17.95 38.59
C TYR A 33 26.23 19.44 38.58
N PRO A 34 27.27 19.96 39.28
CA PRO A 34 27.62 21.36 39.29
C PRO A 34 28.31 21.81 38.00
N LEU A 35 27.87 22.93 37.44
CA LEU A 35 28.36 23.53 36.20
C LEU A 35 28.74 25.02 36.42
N CYS A 36 29.82 25.50 35.80
CA CYS A 36 30.14 26.90 35.70
C CYS A 36 29.32 27.61 34.63
N ALA A 37 29.34 28.92 34.61
CA ALA A 37 28.60 29.75 33.65
C ALA A 37 28.95 29.45 32.18
N ASP A 38 30.22 29.07 31.91
CA ASP A 38 30.71 28.79 30.54
C ASP A 38 30.36 27.39 30.04
N CYS A 39 30.11 26.43 30.96
CA CYS A 39 29.82 25.03 30.62
C CYS A 39 28.35 24.68 30.68
N LYS A 40 27.49 25.56 31.17
CA LYS A 40 26.05 25.32 31.21
C LYS A 40 25.37 25.65 29.89
N LEU A 41 24.34 24.88 29.54
CA LEU A 41 23.32 25.27 28.59
C LEU A 41 21.95 25.27 29.28
N ILE A 42 21.09 26.18 28.90
CA ILE A 42 19.71 26.28 29.41
C ILE A 42 18.79 26.13 28.23
N CYS A 43 17.88 25.17 28.32
CA CYS A 43 16.84 25.03 27.31
C CYS A 43 15.87 26.21 27.37
N GLU A 44 15.85 27.03 26.34
CA GLU A 44 14.97 28.20 26.27
C GLU A 44 13.48 27.86 26.19
N ARG A 45 13.17 26.53 26.05
CA ARG A 45 11.81 26.03 25.95
C ARG A 45 11.22 25.49 27.25
N CYS A 46 12.02 24.86 28.12
CA CYS A 46 11.56 24.22 29.36
C CYS A 46 12.37 24.61 30.60
N ASP A 47 13.37 25.49 30.44
CA ASP A 47 14.29 25.92 31.46
C ASP A 47 15.17 24.81 32.06
N ASP A 48 15.23 23.64 31.44
CA ASP A 48 16.13 22.57 31.85
C ASP A 48 17.60 23.02 31.67
N VAL A 49 18.42 22.69 32.65
CA VAL A 49 19.86 23.00 32.67
C VAL A 49 20.65 21.72 32.38
N GLY A 50 21.47 21.78 31.37
CA GLY A 50 22.42 20.73 31.02
C GLY A 50 23.81 21.32 30.75
N SER A 51 24.76 20.46 30.40
CA SER A 51 26.14 20.84 30.06
C SER A 51 26.30 21.03 28.55
N VAL A 52 27.40 21.66 28.15
CA VAL A 52 27.81 21.80 26.74
C VAL A 52 28.13 20.42 26.07
N ASP A 53 28.28 19.35 26.86
CA ASP A 53 28.51 17.99 26.39
C ASP A 53 27.21 17.20 26.22
N ASP A 54 26.06 17.78 26.65
CA ASP A 54 24.74 17.16 26.47
C ASP A 54 24.12 17.50 25.10
N ASP A 55 23.14 16.70 24.68
CA ASP A 55 22.45 16.87 23.40
C ASP A 55 21.48 18.08 23.45
N PHE A 56 22.01 19.26 23.15
CA PHE A 56 21.25 20.47 22.90
C PHE A 56 21.32 20.86 21.42
N HIS A 57 20.27 21.40 20.91
CA HIS A 57 20.13 21.73 19.49
C HIS A 57 19.75 23.21 19.30
N ASP A 58 20.27 23.82 18.25
CA ASP A 58 19.78 25.13 17.78
C ASP A 58 18.48 24.90 17.04
N VAL A 59 17.41 25.51 17.51
CA VAL A 59 16.08 25.47 16.89
C VAL A 59 15.64 26.90 16.60
N ASN A 60 15.79 27.34 15.35
CA ASN A 60 15.48 28.70 14.92
C ASN A 60 16.26 29.81 15.69
N GLY A 61 17.44 29.51 16.18
CA GLY A 61 18.28 30.43 16.95
C GLY A 61 18.14 30.34 18.48
N ASP A 62 17.22 29.51 18.98
CA ASP A 62 17.04 29.21 20.40
C ASP A 62 17.71 27.86 20.74
N ILE A 63 18.31 27.75 21.90
CA ILE A 63 18.93 26.50 22.37
C ILE A 63 17.89 25.61 23.07
N TRP A 64 17.62 24.43 22.53
CA TRP A 64 16.65 23.50 23.10
C TRP A 64 17.33 22.17 23.49
N CYS A 65 16.88 21.57 24.60
CA CYS A 65 17.30 20.23 24.98
C CYS A 65 16.73 19.17 24.01
N ASP A 66 17.35 17.99 23.94
CA ASP A 66 16.93 16.90 23.07
C ASP A 66 15.44 16.54 23.21
N SER A 67 14.93 16.49 24.44
CA SER A 67 13.51 16.21 24.71
C SER A 67 12.56 17.25 24.09
N CYS A 68 12.90 18.53 24.16
CA CYS A 68 12.09 19.59 23.55
C CYS A 68 12.20 19.55 22.02
N THR A 69 13.39 19.32 21.49
CA THR A 69 13.66 19.20 20.06
C THR A 69 12.91 18.02 19.44
N SER A 70 13.04 16.83 20.02
CA SER A 70 12.39 15.62 19.53
C SER A 70 10.85 15.70 19.55
N ASN A 71 10.27 16.45 20.49
CA ASN A 71 8.81 16.55 20.64
C ASN A 71 8.19 17.75 19.96
N ARG A 72 8.95 18.80 19.61
CA ARG A 72 8.40 20.09 19.19
C ARG A 72 9.17 20.77 18.06
N ALA A 73 10.16 20.11 17.49
CA ALA A 73 10.88 20.57 16.32
C ALA A 73 10.89 19.48 15.23
N TYR A 74 11.18 19.88 14.01
CA TYR A 74 11.43 19.01 12.88
C TYR A 74 12.73 19.41 12.20
N TRP A 75 13.38 18.45 11.56
CA TRP A 75 14.57 18.68 10.76
C TRP A 75 14.18 19.17 9.37
N CYS A 76 14.79 20.27 8.91
CA CYS A 76 14.63 20.71 7.53
C CYS A 76 15.69 20.07 6.66
N GLU A 77 15.30 19.23 5.71
CA GLU A 77 16.22 18.51 4.83
C GLU A 77 16.98 19.44 3.87
N SER A 78 16.42 20.62 3.58
CA SER A 78 17.03 21.57 2.65
C SER A 78 18.17 22.41 3.28
N CYS A 79 17.97 22.94 4.48
CA CYS A 79 19.00 23.76 5.15
C CYS A 79 19.75 23.02 6.26
N GLU A 80 19.42 21.78 6.53
CA GLU A 80 20.03 20.94 7.55
C GLU A 80 19.98 21.61 8.96
N GLN A 81 18.81 22.14 9.33
CA GLN A 81 18.58 22.79 10.62
C GLN A 81 17.26 22.34 11.26
N TYR A 82 17.21 22.33 12.60
CA TYR A 82 15.97 22.13 13.32
C TYR A 82 15.09 23.38 13.30
N ASN A 83 13.80 23.16 13.09
CA ASN A 83 12.79 24.21 13.07
C ASN A 83 11.62 23.85 14.00
N ALA A 84 11.07 24.81 14.73
CA ALA A 84 9.94 24.57 15.60
C ALA A 84 8.68 24.17 14.83
N TYR A 85 7.89 23.20 15.37
CA TYR A 85 6.63 22.80 14.76
C TYR A 85 5.67 24.00 14.54
N GLY A 86 5.05 24.01 13.35
CA GLY A 86 4.06 25.03 12.98
C GLY A 86 4.24 25.59 11.57
N THR A 87 5.42 25.41 10.96
CA THR A 87 5.78 26.01 9.67
C THR A 87 6.53 25.03 8.76
N SER A 88 6.24 23.73 8.83
CA SER A 88 6.82 22.76 7.91
C SER A 88 5.96 22.59 6.67
N TYR A 89 6.59 22.53 5.53
CA TYR A 89 6.00 22.18 4.26
C TYR A 89 6.57 20.83 3.82
N ILE A 90 5.73 19.99 3.30
CA ILE A 90 6.17 18.74 2.69
C ILE A 90 6.50 19.04 1.22
N VAL A 91 7.75 18.82 0.87
CA VAL A 91 8.27 18.94 -0.48
C VAL A 91 8.39 17.52 -1.07
N ASP A 92 8.57 17.40 -2.36
CA ASP A 92 8.61 16.12 -3.06
C ASP A 92 9.39 15.04 -2.26
N ARG A 93 8.98 13.76 -2.39
CA ARG A 93 9.51 12.60 -1.65
C ARG A 93 9.27 12.59 -0.14
N GLY A 94 8.43 13.51 0.36
CA GLY A 94 8.07 13.57 1.77
C GLY A 94 9.11 14.27 2.66
N GLU A 95 10.04 15.03 2.08
CA GLU A 95 11.01 15.85 2.81
C GLU A 95 10.33 17.02 3.51
N ALA A 96 10.65 17.26 4.78
CA ALA A 96 10.15 18.40 5.53
C ALA A 96 11.06 19.60 5.31
N TRP A 97 10.53 20.66 4.71
CA TRP A 97 11.25 21.92 4.49
C TRP A 97 10.68 23.04 5.37
N CYS A 98 11.53 23.95 5.84
CA CYS A 98 11.10 25.13 6.57
C CYS A 98 10.54 26.20 5.60
N GLU A 99 9.77 27.16 6.13
CA GLU A 99 9.14 28.22 5.35
C GLU A 99 10.15 29.01 4.50
N SER A 100 11.35 29.23 5.02
CA SER A 100 12.41 29.95 4.31
C SER A 100 12.89 29.16 3.08
N CYS A 101 13.10 27.85 3.23
CA CYS A 101 13.54 26.98 2.13
C CYS A 101 12.43 26.74 1.12
N THR A 102 11.18 26.68 1.56
CA THR A 102 10.03 26.48 0.67
C THR A 102 9.80 27.68 -0.26
N ASN A 103 10.28 28.88 0.08
CA ASN A 103 10.25 30.03 -0.83
C ASN A 103 11.09 29.82 -2.10
N ASP A 104 12.08 28.94 -2.06
CA ASP A 104 12.91 28.56 -3.22
C ASP A 104 12.37 27.31 -3.93
N ALA A 105 11.34 26.67 -3.38
CA ALA A 105 10.68 25.52 -3.99
C ALA A 105 9.62 25.97 -5.01
N TYR A 106 9.34 25.10 -5.97
CA TYR A 106 8.32 25.28 -7.00
C TYR A 106 6.98 24.72 -6.54
N TRP A 107 5.94 25.55 -6.47
CA TRP A 107 4.57 25.08 -6.27
C TRP A 107 3.98 24.60 -7.59
N CYS A 108 3.59 23.33 -7.66
CA CYS A 108 2.92 22.79 -8.83
C CYS A 108 1.41 22.95 -8.70
N GLU A 109 0.82 23.79 -9.56
CA GLU A 109 -0.65 24.03 -9.57
C GLU A 109 -1.44 22.79 -10.04
N ASP A 110 -0.78 21.83 -10.72
CA ASP A 110 -1.45 20.63 -11.21
C ASP A 110 -1.62 19.54 -10.16
N CYS A 111 -0.68 19.40 -9.22
CA CYS A 111 -0.76 18.41 -8.14
C CYS A 111 -0.98 19.01 -6.77
N ASP A 112 -1.00 20.34 -6.65
CA ASP A 112 -1.07 21.05 -5.37
C ASP A 112 0.03 20.63 -4.39
N GLU A 113 1.28 20.41 -4.90
CA GLU A 113 2.44 20.00 -4.11
C GLU A 113 3.63 20.91 -4.35
N TRP A 114 4.48 21.02 -3.32
CA TRP A 114 5.77 21.70 -3.42
C TRP A 114 6.83 20.74 -3.99
N ASN A 115 7.70 21.25 -4.87
CA ASN A 115 8.77 20.50 -5.52
C ASN A 115 10.09 21.28 -5.44
N ALA A 116 11.20 20.60 -5.18
CA ALA A 116 12.52 21.24 -4.98
C ALA A 116 13.07 21.90 -6.28
N GLU A 117 12.97 21.20 -7.41
CA GLU A 117 13.57 21.64 -8.70
C GLU A 117 12.56 21.66 -9.86
N GLY A 118 11.26 21.58 -9.57
CA GLY A 118 10.20 21.47 -10.57
C GLY A 118 9.44 20.15 -10.40
N CYS A 119 8.25 20.05 -10.96
CA CYS A 119 7.40 18.90 -10.74
C CYS A 119 7.66 17.78 -11.74
N ASP A 120 8.51 16.84 -11.40
CA ASP A 120 8.76 15.63 -12.20
C ASP A 120 7.54 14.70 -12.28
N SER A 121 6.61 14.81 -11.30
CA SER A 121 5.38 14.00 -11.26
C SER A 121 4.32 14.47 -12.25
N CYS A 122 4.40 15.72 -12.69
CA CYS A 122 3.43 16.35 -13.59
C CYS A 122 4.03 16.57 -14.96
N LEU A 123 4.44 15.48 -15.63
CA LEU A 123 4.80 15.57 -17.04
C LEU A 123 3.58 16.03 -17.83
N SER A 124 3.68 17.19 -18.45
CA SER A 124 2.66 17.70 -19.36
C SER A 124 3.05 17.39 -20.80
N ASN A 125 2.06 17.03 -21.61
CA ASN A 125 2.26 16.91 -23.04
C ASN A 125 2.52 18.31 -23.67
N GLU A 126 2.83 18.36 -24.97
CA GLU A 126 3.09 19.60 -25.72
C GLU A 126 1.97 20.67 -25.63
N ASN A 127 0.77 20.27 -25.17
CA ASN A 127 -0.38 21.13 -24.97
C ASN A 127 -0.59 21.55 -23.49
N GLY A 128 0.33 21.20 -22.58
CA GLY A 128 0.23 21.50 -21.16
C GLY A 128 -0.69 20.56 -20.37
N ASN A 129 -1.19 19.47 -20.97
CA ASN A 129 -2.02 18.50 -20.26
C ASN A 129 -1.15 17.49 -19.49
N ARG A 130 -1.58 17.16 -18.31
CA ARG A 130 -0.91 16.20 -17.43
C ARG A 130 -0.90 14.80 -18.05
N ILE A 131 0.27 14.17 -18.12
CA ILE A 131 0.45 12.81 -18.65
C ILE A 131 0.16 11.76 -17.56
N VAL A 132 0.75 11.94 -16.36
CA VAL A 132 0.50 11.08 -15.21
C VAL A 132 -0.31 11.87 -14.20
N HIS A 133 -1.57 11.49 -14.03
CA HIS A 133 -2.51 12.14 -13.10
C HIS A 133 -2.16 11.82 -11.65
N ASP A 134 -2.64 12.63 -10.71
CA ASP A 134 -2.45 12.35 -9.30
C ASP A 134 -3.20 11.09 -8.83
N TYR A 135 -2.87 10.61 -7.63
CA TYR A 135 -3.50 9.44 -7.03
C TYR A 135 -5.03 9.55 -6.89
N SER A 136 -5.55 10.76 -6.72
CA SER A 136 -6.99 11.01 -6.53
C SER A 136 -7.79 11.05 -7.83
N TYR A 137 -7.15 11.13 -8.98
CA TYR A 137 -7.79 11.21 -10.29
C TYR A 137 -8.79 10.07 -10.52
N ARG A 138 -9.97 10.42 -10.94
CA ARG A 138 -11.11 9.50 -11.19
C ARG A 138 -11.91 10.02 -12.38
N PRO A 139 -11.52 9.72 -13.61
CA PRO A 139 -12.31 10.11 -14.78
C PRO A 139 -13.62 9.35 -14.82
N ASP A 140 -14.57 9.86 -15.60
CA ASP A 140 -15.78 9.14 -15.91
C ASP A 140 -15.45 7.80 -16.59
N ALA A 141 -16.13 6.73 -16.15
CA ALA A 141 -15.87 5.40 -16.68
C ALA A 141 -16.42 5.25 -18.10
N ILE A 142 -15.57 4.86 -19.04
CA ILE A 142 -15.93 4.52 -20.41
C ILE A 142 -16.00 3.00 -20.52
N PHE A 143 -17.20 2.47 -20.74
CA PHE A 143 -17.45 1.03 -20.77
C PHE A 143 -17.26 0.45 -22.18
N HIS A 144 -16.33 -0.47 -22.36
CA HIS A 144 -16.03 -1.13 -23.61
C HIS A 144 -16.59 -2.55 -23.64
N SER A 145 -17.46 -2.81 -24.59
CA SER A 145 -18.04 -4.13 -24.82
C SER A 145 -18.54 -4.29 -26.26
N THR A 146 -18.49 -5.51 -26.77
CA THR A 146 -19.10 -5.91 -28.02
C THR A 146 -20.60 -6.22 -27.85
N ASP A 147 -21.04 -6.56 -26.62
CA ASP A 147 -22.44 -6.78 -26.26
C ASP A 147 -22.99 -5.59 -25.44
N LYS A 148 -24.06 -4.97 -25.95
CA LYS A 148 -24.74 -3.86 -25.25
C LYS A 148 -25.44 -4.27 -23.95
N ASN A 149 -25.67 -5.56 -23.73
CA ASN A 149 -26.29 -6.10 -22.52
C ASN A 149 -25.27 -6.61 -21.51
N GLU A 150 -23.96 -6.44 -21.78
CA GLU A 150 -22.91 -6.86 -20.88
C GLU A 150 -23.05 -6.18 -19.52
N ARG A 151 -22.80 -6.96 -18.46
CA ARG A 151 -22.84 -6.48 -17.08
C ARG A 151 -21.57 -6.82 -16.29
N LEU A 152 -20.76 -7.74 -16.83
CA LEU A 152 -19.51 -8.17 -16.21
C LEU A 152 -18.35 -7.47 -16.89
N PHE A 153 -17.88 -6.40 -16.24
CA PHE A 153 -16.75 -5.63 -16.70
C PHE A 153 -15.55 -5.84 -15.78
N PHE A 154 -14.37 -5.73 -16.35
CA PHE A 154 -13.09 -5.76 -15.66
C PHE A 154 -12.35 -4.46 -15.92
N GLY A 155 -11.66 -3.95 -14.90
CA GLY A 155 -10.61 -2.94 -15.02
C GLY A 155 -9.31 -3.53 -14.49
N ILE A 156 -8.19 -3.15 -15.06
CA ILE A 156 -6.87 -3.52 -14.54
C ILE A 156 -6.09 -2.28 -14.13
N GLU A 157 -5.35 -2.39 -13.03
CA GLU A 157 -4.32 -1.46 -12.60
C GLU A 157 -2.99 -2.18 -12.72
N VAL A 158 -2.10 -1.69 -13.58
CA VAL A 158 -0.78 -2.27 -13.83
C VAL A 158 0.27 -1.32 -13.26
N GLU A 159 0.83 -1.67 -12.13
CA GLU A 159 1.90 -0.91 -11.49
C GLU A 159 3.25 -1.21 -12.16
N VAL A 160 4.01 -0.15 -12.49
CA VAL A 160 5.32 -0.26 -13.14
C VAL A 160 6.35 0.66 -12.50
N GLU A 161 7.60 0.19 -12.45
CA GLU A 161 8.78 0.99 -12.11
C GLU A 161 9.53 1.33 -13.39
N ALA A 162 9.59 2.59 -13.75
CA ALA A 162 10.19 3.06 -15.01
C ALA A 162 11.63 3.56 -14.82
N GLY A 163 11.99 4.04 -13.62
CA GLY A 163 13.33 4.56 -13.36
C GLY A 163 13.71 5.63 -14.38
N ARG A 164 14.93 5.56 -14.93
CA ARG A 164 15.42 6.53 -15.94
C ARG A 164 14.59 6.62 -17.22
N ASN A 165 13.70 5.69 -17.46
CA ASN A 165 12.85 5.67 -18.67
C ASN A 165 11.46 6.28 -18.39
N TYR A 166 11.26 6.92 -17.25
CA TYR A 166 9.95 7.39 -16.77
C TYR A 166 9.22 8.26 -17.81
N GLU A 167 9.87 9.28 -18.31
CA GLU A 167 9.28 10.21 -19.30
C GLU A 167 8.80 9.45 -20.54
N LEU A 168 9.71 8.77 -21.23
CA LEU A 168 9.39 8.07 -22.48
C LEU A 168 8.38 6.94 -22.27
N ALA A 169 8.45 6.23 -21.13
CA ALA A 169 7.51 5.17 -20.80
C ALA A 169 6.11 5.71 -20.51
N SER A 170 6.00 6.81 -19.77
CA SER A 170 4.73 7.46 -19.49
C SER A 170 4.11 8.10 -20.75
N GLU A 171 4.89 8.77 -21.58
CA GLU A 171 4.43 9.30 -22.86
C GLU A 171 3.89 8.19 -23.80
N ARG A 172 4.60 7.04 -23.87
CA ARG A 172 4.12 5.90 -24.67
C ARG A 172 2.82 5.33 -24.10
N ALA A 173 2.73 5.15 -22.80
CA ALA A 173 1.53 4.63 -22.15
C ALA A 173 0.35 5.62 -22.21
N HIS A 174 0.61 6.93 -22.14
CA HIS A 174 -0.41 7.99 -22.24
C HIS A 174 -1.18 7.98 -23.56
N GLN A 175 -0.60 7.42 -24.64
CA GLN A 175 -1.32 7.29 -25.90
C GLN A 175 -2.62 6.46 -25.77
N LEU A 176 -2.70 5.59 -24.74
CA LEU A 176 -3.92 4.83 -24.43
C LEU A 176 -5.07 5.73 -23.96
N GLU A 177 -4.78 6.87 -23.34
CA GLU A 177 -5.79 7.84 -22.91
C GLU A 177 -6.43 8.55 -24.11
N GLY A 178 -5.65 8.87 -25.13
CA GLY A 178 -6.14 9.48 -26.36
C GLY A 178 -7.14 8.62 -27.16
N ILE A 179 -7.23 7.32 -26.83
CA ILE A 179 -8.17 6.35 -27.43
C ILE A 179 -9.11 5.73 -26.41
N ASP A 180 -9.24 6.34 -25.24
CA ASP A 180 -10.17 5.96 -24.15
C ASP A 180 -9.97 4.53 -23.60
N LEU A 181 -8.77 3.94 -23.74
CA LEU A 181 -8.53 2.60 -23.20
C LEU A 181 -8.01 2.60 -21.77
N ALA A 182 -7.11 3.54 -21.43
CA ALA A 182 -6.50 3.62 -20.10
C ALA A 182 -5.99 5.05 -19.84
N TYR A 183 -5.74 5.35 -18.59
CA TYR A 183 -5.09 6.59 -18.13
C TYR A 183 -3.98 6.24 -17.14
N LEU A 184 -3.12 7.21 -16.87
CA LEU A 184 -1.96 7.02 -15.99
C LEU A 184 -2.19 7.74 -14.66
N LYS A 185 -1.74 7.12 -13.56
CA LYS A 185 -1.79 7.70 -12.22
C LYS A 185 -0.48 7.52 -11.46
N SER A 186 -0.20 8.47 -10.59
CA SER A 186 0.85 8.31 -9.58
C SER A 186 0.40 7.36 -8.47
N ASP A 187 1.33 6.54 -7.94
CA ASP A 187 1.14 5.74 -6.73
C ASP A 187 2.36 5.90 -5.83
N GLY A 188 2.14 6.39 -4.60
CA GLY A 188 3.18 6.64 -3.61
C GLY A 188 3.88 5.37 -3.09
N SER A 189 3.42 4.16 -3.45
CA SER A 189 4.11 2.92 -3.14
C SER A 189 5.22 2.57 -4.13
N LEU A 190 5.28 3.26 -5.28
CA LEU A 190 6.28 3.08 -6.33
C LEU A 190 7.47 4.01 -6.08
N ASN A 191 8.70 3.54 -6.34
CA ASN A 191 9.89 4.36 -6.15
C ASN A 191 10.08 5.41 -7.26
N HIS A 192 9.92 5.01 -8.52
CA HIS A 192 9.94 5.91 -9.68
C HIS A 192 9.14 5.26 -10.80
N GLY A 193 7.83 5.30 -10.66
CA GLY A 193 6.91 4.57 -11.50
C GLY A 193 5.52 5.20 -11.53
N PHE A 194 4.61 4.53 -12.22
CA PHE A 194 3.23 4.94 -12.37
C PHE A 194 2.31 3.72 -12.53
N GLU A 195 1.01 3.94 -12.35
CA GLU A 195 -0.04 2.96 -12.63
C GLU A 195 -0.65 3.22 -14.02
N ILE A 196 -0.86 2.15 -14.78
CA ILE A 196 -1.71 2.16 -15.98
C ILE A 196 -3.07 1.60 -15.58
N VAL A 197 -4.09 2.44 -15.58
CA VAL A 197 -5.45 2.11 -15.13
C VAL A 197 -6.38 2.07 -16.33
N THR A 198 -6.93 0.90 -16.66
CA THR A 198 -7.83 0.77 -17.79
C THR A 198 -9.25 1.23 -17.47
N HIS A 199 -9.95 1.75 -18.47
CA HIS A 199 -11.40 1.84 -18.44
C HIS A 199 -12.05 0.44 -18.34
N PRO A 200 -13.29 0.35 -17.85
CA PRO A 200 -13.97 -0.95 -17.71
C PRO A 200 -14.21 -1.62 -19.07
N MET A 201 -13.74 -2.85 -19.23
CA MET A 201 -13.85 -3.63 -20.46
C MET A 201 -14.48 -4.98 -20.20
N SER A 202 -15.29 -5.49 -21.12
CA SER A 202 -15.75 -6.87 -21.06
C SER A 202 -14.60 -7.84 -21.31
N HIS A 203 -14.72 -9.09 -20.85
CA HIS A 203 -13.71 -10.13 -21.10
C HIS A 203 -13.45 -10.33 -22.60
N GLU A 204 -14.53 -10.31 -23.40
CA GLU A 204 -14.47 -10.41 -24.85
C GLU A 204 -13.70 -9.24 -25.48
N PHE A 205 -13.94 -8.00 -25.00
CA PHE A 205 -13.26 -6.81 -25.50
C PHE A 205 -11.76 -6.88 -25.21
N PHE A 206 -11.37 -7.25 -23.98
CA PHE A 206 -9.96 -7.47 -23.65
C PHE A 206 -9.28 -8.49 -24.56
N LYS A 207 -10.01 -9.55 -24.90
CA LYS A 207 -9.48 -10.62 -25.77
C LYS A 207 -9.26 -10.19 -27.20
N ASN A 208 -10.21 -9.50 -27.79
CA ASN A 208 -10.32 -9.34 -29.23
C ASN A 208 -10.14 -7.91 -29.72
N GLU A 209 -10.44 -6.88 -28.90
CA GLU A 209 -10.52 -5.50 -29.36
C GLU A 209 -9.42 -4.60 -28.73
N ALA A 210 -8.88 -4.96 -27.56
CA ALA A 210 -7.90 -4.13 -26.85
C ALA A 210 -6.44 -4.30 -27.39
N GLN A 211 -6.27 -4.32 -28.71
CA GLN A 211 -4.97 -4.65 -29.34
C GLN A 211 -3.91 -3.59 -29.00
N GLU A 212 -4.27 -2.31 -28.98
CA GLU A 212 -3.34 -1.24 -28.67
C GLU A 212 -2.85 -1.29 -27.22
N LEU A 213 -3.71 -1.67 -26.27
CA LEU A 213 -3.29 -1.93 -24.88
C LEU A 213 -2.19 -3.00 -24.82
N TRP A 214 -2.40 -4.12 -25.53
CA TRP A 214 -1.43 -5.23 -25.53
C TRP A 214 -0.13 -4.86 -26.25
N ALA A 215 -0.21 -4.10 -27.33
CA ALA A 215 0.96 -3.60 -28.06
C ALA A 215 1.78 -2.63 -27.17
N THR A 216 1.12 -1.69 -26.50
CA THR A 216 1.77 -0.76 -25.57
C THR A 216 2.47 -1.49 -24.44
N LEU A 217 1.80 -2.43 -23.78
CA LEU A 217 2.40 -3.22 -22.68
C LEU A 217 3.60 -4.06 -23.17
N GLU A 218 3.54 -4.59 -24.40
CA GLU A 218 4.66 -5.33 -24.98
C GLU A 218 5.87 -4.41 -25.29
N GLU A 219 5.63 -3.20 -25.76
CA GLU A 219 6.68 -2.21 -25.97
C GLU A 219 7.31 -1.76 -24.63
N LEU A 220 6.50 -1.50 -23.62
CA LEU A 220 6.97 -1.21 -22.26
C LEU A 220 7.77 -2.38 -21.66
N ARG A 221 7.54 -3.59 -22.12
CA ARG A 221 8.26 -4.79 -21.68
C ARG A 221 9.60 -4.96 -22.39
N THR A 222 9.68 -4.68 -23.69
CA THR A 222 10.77 -5.11 -24.55
C THR A 222 11.63 -3.99 -25.13
N ASN A 223 11.06 -2.81 -25.40
CA ASN A 223 11.76 -1.72 -26.07
C ASN A 223 12.58 -0.89 -25.10
N ASP A 224 13.87 -0.80 -25.32
CA ASP A 224 14.85 -0.18 -24.43
C ASP A 224 14.52 1.26 -24.00
N PRO A 225 14.05 2.19 -24.87
CA PRO A 225 13.74 3.54 -24.42
C PRO A 225 12.49 3.62 -23.53
N TYR A 226 11.57 2.63 -23.60
CA TYR A 226 10.31 2.59 -22.84
C TYR A 226 10.31 1.55 -21.73
N LYS A 227 11.37 0.75 -21.62
CA LYS A 227 11.37 -0.46 -20.80
C LYS A 227 11.18 -0.16 -19.33
N VAL A 228 10.14 -0.79 -18.78
CA VAL A 228 9.77 -0.73 -17.36
C VAL A 228 10.00 -2.07 -16.67
N LYS A 229 9.97 -2.05 -15.34
CA LYS A 229 9.97 -3.23 -14.47
C LYS A 229 8.62 -3.35 -13.78
N ALA A 230 8.15 -4.56 -13.62
CA ALA A 230 6.97 -4.87 -12.83
C ALA A 230 7.12 -6.22 -12.11
N TRP A 231 7.55 -7.27 -12.84
CA TRP A 231 7.69 -8.62 -12.28
C TRP A 231 8.77 -8.76 -11.22
N ASP A 232 9.92 -8.13 -11.44
CA ASP A 232 11.10 -8.27 -10.58
C ASP A 232 11.23 -7.09 -9.59
N THR A 233 10.10 -6.61 -9.09
CA THR A 233 10.02 -5.54 -8.09
C THR A 233 9.32 -6.06 -6.83
N ASN A 234 9.51 -5.36 -5.71
CA ASN A 234 8.78 -5.61 -4.46
C ASN A 234 7.59 -4.65 -4.28
N THR A 235 7.50 -3.63 -5.13
CA THR A 235 6.51 -2.56 -5.08
C THR A 235 5.33 -2.83 -5.98
N CYS A 236 5.57 -3.34 -7.21
CA CYS A 236 4.54 -3.48 -8.21
C CYS A 236 3.60 -4.67 -7.98
N GLY A 237 2.31 -4.40 -8.14
CA GLY A 237 1.23 -5.38 -8.23
C GLY A 237 0.50 -5.29 -9.57
N LEU A 238 -0.43 -6.20 -9.77
CA LEU A 238 -1.51 -6.10 -10.75
C LEU A 238 -2.81 -6.29 -9.99
N HIS A 239 -3.72 -5.34 -10.13
CA HIS A 239 -5.04 -5.42 -9.53
C HIS A 239 -6.11 -5.61 -10.61
N ILE A 240 -7.08 -6.49 -10.35
CA ILE A 240 -8.19 -6.72 -11.28
C ILE A 240 -9.49 -6.36 -10.58
N HIS A 241 -10.12 -5.30 -11.06
CA HIS A 241 -11.44 -4.88 -10.65
C HIS A 241 -12.50 -5.66 -11.42
N ILE A 242 -13.51 -6.13 -10.70
CA ILE A 242 -14.64 -6.90 -11.23
C ILE A 242 -15.92 -6.15 -10.89
N SER A 243 -16.69 -5.73 -11.88
CA SER A 243 -17.93 -5.00 -11.66
C SER A 243 -18.92 -5.78 -10.78
N ARG A 244 -19.51 -5.12 -9.78
CA ARG A 244 -20.55 -5.74 -8.93
C ARG A 244 -21.80 -6.10 -9.72
N THR A 245 -22.09 -5.37 -10.80
CA THR A 245 -23.20 -5.65 -11.72
C THR A 245 -23.07 -6.99 -12.44
N GLY A 246 -21.87 -7.53 -12.53
CA GLY A 246 -21.60 -8.87 -13.06
C GLY A 246 -22.06 -10.01 -12.15
N PHE A 247 -22.34 -9.76 -10.88
CA PHE A 247 -22.84 -10.77 -9.95
C PHE A 247 -24.38 -10.76 -9.91
N SER A 248 -24.98 -11.92 -10.07
CA SER A 248 -26.46 -12.07 -10.10
C SER A 248 -27.12 -11.85 -8.72
N SER A 249 -26.37 -11.96 -7.63
CA SER A 249 -26.88 -11.81 -6.26
C SER A 249 -25.74 -11.78 -5.21
N GLY A 250 -26.03 -11.39 -3.97
CA GLY A 250 -25.13 -11.54 -2.83
C GLY A 250 -24.68 -12.98 -2.60
N SER A 251 -25.55 -13.98 -2.86
CA SER A 251 -25.19 -15.39 -2.76
C SER A 251 -24.21 -15.82 -3.86
N HIS A 252 -24.28 -15.24 -5.05
CA HIS A 252 -23.28 -15.44 -6.11
C HIS A 252 -21.93 -14.88 -5.66
N MET A 253 -21.90 -13.65 -5.16
CA MET A 253 -20.69 -13.01 -4.64
C MET A 253 -20.07 -13.83 -3.49
N HIS A 254 -20.90 -14.35 -2.57
CA HIS A 254 -20.43 -15.25 -1.51
C HIS A 254 -19.77 -16.52 -2.06
N ARG A 255 -20.35 -17.16 -3.09
CA ARG A 255 -19.75 -18.35 -3.73
C ARG A 255 -18.41 -18.03 -4.39
N PHE A 256 -18.31 -16.89 -5.08
CA PHE A 256 -17.07 -16.40 -5.66
C PHE A 256 -15.98 -16.20 -4.58
N LEU A 257 -16.29 -15.45 -3.52
CA LEU A 257 -15.36 -15.26 -2.40
C LEU A 257 -14.94 -16.59 -1.78
N ASN A 258 -15.89 -17.50 -1.56
CA ASN A 258 -15.58 -18.81 -1.01
C ASN A 258 -14.71 -19.66 -1.94
N LEU A 259 -14.91 -19.61 -3.26
CA LEU A 259 -14.05 -20.28 -4.23
C LEU A 259 -12.61 -19.74 -4.11
N VAL A 260 -12.41 -18.42 -4.13
CA VAL A 260 -11.08 -17.80 -4.07
C VAL A 260 -10.38 -18.14 -2.76
N TYR A 261 -11.02 -17.87 -1.63
CA TYR A 261 -10.40 -18.04 -0.31
C TYR A 261 -10.19 -19.49 0.14
N SER A 262 -11.00 -20.43 -0.39
CA SER A 262 -10.84 -21.85 -0.06
C SER A 262 -9.77 -22.55 -0.88
N ASN A 263 -9.26 -21.89 -1.94
CA ASN A 263 -8.27 -22.44 -2.83
C ASN A 263 -7.03 -21.55 -2.93
N GLN A 264 -6.61 -20.94 -1.80
CA GLN A 264 -5.50 -19.98 -1.71
C GLN A 264 -4.27 -20.45 -2.50
N GLU A 265 -3.75 -21.65 -2.24
CA GLU A 265 -2.54 -22.17 -2.89
C GLU A 265 -2.65 -22.19 -4.42
N PHE A 266 -3.84 -22.51 -4.94
CA PHE A 266 -4.09 -22.53 -6.38
C PHE A 266 -4.09 -21.13 -6.98
N TYR A 267 -4.72 -20.17 -6.30
CA TYR A 267 -4.76 -18.79 -6.76
C TYR A 267 -3.38 -18.13 -6.66
N GLU A 268 -2.64 -18.32 -5.58
CA GLU A 268 -1.26 -17.80 -5.42
C GLU A 268 -0.30 -18.38 -6.47
N ALA A 269 -0.38 -19.67 -6.77
CA ALA A 269 0.42 -20.29 -7.82
C ALA A 269 0.16 -19.66 -9.20
N LEU A 270 -1.11 -19.39 -9.54
CA LEU A 270 -1.48 -18.74 -10.79
C LEU A 270 -1.14 -17.25 -10.78
N ALA A 271 -1.31 -16.58 -9.67
CA ALA A 271 -0.98 -15.19 -9.49
C ALA A 271 0.55 -14.91 -9.56
N GLY A 272 1.37 -15.89 -9.20
CA GLY A 272 2.83 -15.78 -9.17
C GLY A 272 3.35 -14.98 -7.95
N ARG A 273 2.50 -14.80 -6.94
CA ARG A 273 2.81 -14.08 -5.69
C ARG A 273 2.01 -14.67 -4.53
N SER A 274 2.65 -14.75 -3.36
CA SER A 274 2.00 -14.86 -2.06
C SER A 274 2.37 -13.63 -1.24
N SER A 275 1.43 -12.94 -0.64
CA SER A 275 1.67 -11.71 0.11
C SER A 275 0.68 -11.56 1.27
N ASP A 276 1.20 -11.74 2.49
CA ASP A 276 0.44 -11.47 3.72
C ASP A 276 0.35 -9.96 4.04
N GLN A 277 1.13 -9.13 3.37
CA GLN A 277 1.12 -7.68 3.59
C GLN A 277 0.07 -6.98 2.71
N TRP A 278 0.01 -7.31 1.41
CA TRP A 278 -0.75 -6.55 0.42
C TRP A 278 -1.97 -7.29 -0.14
N ALA A 279 -2.08 -8.61 0.11
CA ALA A 279 -3.13 -9.47 -0.46
C ALA A 279 -3.49 -10.64 0.47
N LYS A 280 -3.82 -10.32 1.73
CA LYS A 280 -4.08 -11.30 2.79
C LYS A 280 -5.26 -12.19 2.47
N PHE A 281 -5.09 -13.51 2.61
CA PHE A 281 -6.19 -14.48 2.63
C PHE A 281 -6.76 -14.72 4.04
N THR A 282 -6.10 -14.20 5.07
CA THR A 282 -6.47 -14.40 6.47
C THR A 282 -7.48 -13.36 7.00
N ASP A 283 -7.78 -12.33 6.22
CA ASP A 283 -8.69 -11.23 6.59
C ASP A 283 -10.15 -11.67 6.85
N ILE A 284 -10.54 -12.86 6.37
CA ILE A 284 -11.84 -13.50 6.68
C ILE A 284 -11.83 -14.33 7.94
N MET A 285 -10.69 -14.47 8.61
CA MET A 285 -10.56 -15.25 9.83
C MET A 285 -10.99 -14.42 11.03
N GLN A 286 -12.06 -14.78 11.66
CA GLN A 286 -12.61 -14.10 12.83
C GLN A 286 -12.47 -14.96 14.06
N GLN A 287 -12.03 -14.36 15.16
CA GLN A 287 -12.03 -15.00 16.48
C GLN A 287 -13.38 -14.79 17.16
N GLU A 288 -13.98 -15.87 17.60
CA GLU A 288 -15.17 -15.85 18.41
C GLU A 288 -14.90 -16.56 19.74
N TYR A 289 -15.50 -16.08 20.81
CA TYR A 289 -15.45 -16.78 22.09
C TYR A 289 -16.16 -18.13 21.99
N LYS A 290 -15.50 -19.19 22.45
CA LYS A 290 -16.18 -20.47 22.65
C LYS A 290 -17.26 -20.31 23.67
N ARG A 291 -18.38 -21.04 23.46
CA ARG A 291 -19.52 -21.09 24.38
C ARG A 291 -19.83 -22.54 24.72
N ASP A 292 -20.23 -22.74 25.98
CA ASP A 292 -20.74 -24.02 26.44
C ASP A 292 -22.17 -24.30 25.94
N GLU A 293 -22.76 -25.39 26.38
CA GLU A 293 -24.13 -25.81 26.03
C GLU A 293 -25.22 -24.83 26.51
N ASN A 294 -24.89 -23.98 27.51
CA ASN A 294 -25.78 -22.95 28.05
C ASN A 294 -25.60 -21.59 27.35
N GLY A 295 -24.62 -21.48 26.40
CA GLY A 295 -24.31 -20.27 25.69
C GLY A 295 -23.33 -19.34 26.41
N GLU A 296 -22.77 -19.74 27.55
CA GLU A 296 -21.80 -18.97 28.31
C GLU A 296 -20.40 -19.11 27.74
N ARG A 297 -19.55 -18.05 27.85
CA ARG A 297 -18.18 -18.10 27.38
C ARG A 297 -17.33 -19.05 28.21
N THR A 298 -16.63 -19.96 27.58
CA THR A 298 -15.67 -20.84 28.25
C THR A 298 -14.31 -20.14 28.40
N TYR A 299 -13.54 -20.56 29.40
CA TYR A 299 -12.20 -20.02 29.68
C TYR A 299 -11.30 -21.13 30.24
N HIS A 300 -9.99 -20.94 30.12
CA HIS A 300 -8.98 -21.75 30.77
C HIS A 300 -8.07 -20.87 31.62
N THR A 301 -7.31 -21.50 32.50
CA THR A 301 -6.32 -20.80 33.33
C THR A 301 -4.96 -20.97 32.66
N ASN A 302 -4.29 -19.86 32.34
CA ASN A 302 -2.97 -19.88 31.71
C ASN A 302 -1.85 -20.23 32.69
N GLU A 303 -0.62 -20.39 32.22
CA GLU A 303 0.56 -20.77 33.02
C GLU A 303 0.86 -19.79 34.17
N ASN A 304 0.39 -18.55 34.08
CA ASN A 304 0.57 -17.51 35.08
C ASN A 304 -0.63 -17.43 36.08
N GLY A 305 -1.60 -18.33 35.98
CA GLY A 305 -2.75 -18.37 36.86
C GLY A 305 -3.90 -17.40 36.51
N TYR A 306 -3.84 -16.72 35.34
CA TYR A 306 -4.90 -15.83 34.87
C TYR A 306 -5.93 -16.57 34.02
N HIS A 307 -7.22 -16.17 34.16
CA HIS A 307 -8.30 -16.70 33.33
C HIS A 307 -8.28 -16.03 31.97
N GLU A 308 -8.17 -16.83 30.90
CA GLU A 308 -8.25 -16.42 29.51
C GLU A 308 -9.46 -17.07 28.85
N TYR A 309 -10.23 -16.28 28.09
CA TYR A 309 -11.36 -16.84 27.37
C TYR A 309 -10.89 -17.73 26.21
N ASP A 310 -11.52 -18.90 26.11
CA ASP A 310 -11.31 -19.77 24.95
C ASP A 310 -11.84 -19.12 23.69
N VAL A 311 -11.06 -19.15 22.62
CA VAL A 311 -11.45 -18.63 21.33
C VAL A 311 -11.44 -19.73 20.28
N VAL A 312 -12.28 -19.58 19.27
CA VAL A 312 -12.28 -20.39 18.05
C VAL A 312 -12.18 -19.47 16.85
N THR A 313 -11.30 -19.82 15.94
CA THR A 313 -11.17 -19.08 14.68
C THR A 313 -12.13 -19.67 13.65
N LYS A 314 -13.00 -18.83 13.11
CA LYS A 314 -13.95 -19.20 12.04
C LYS A 314 -13.75 -18.35 10.80
N ARG A 315 -14.07 -18.91 9.64
CA ARG A 315 -14.17 -18.14 8.40
C ARG A 315 -15.49 -17.40 8.34
N SER A 316 -15.46 -16.10 8.06
CA SER A 316 -16.67 -15.29 7.90
C SER A 316 -16.49 -14.29 6.75
N PHE A 317 -17.41 -14.33 5.80
CA PHE A 317 -17.48 -13.36 4.69
C PHE A 317 -18.45 -12.21 4.98
N LYS A 318 -19.04 -12.17 6.19
CA LYS A 318 -20.05 -11.17 6.53
C LYS A 318 -19.56 -9.75 6.29
N GLY A 319 -18.38 -9.39 6.79
CA GLY A 319 -17.82 -8.06 6.62
C GLY A 319 -17.56 -7.68 5.14
N LYS A 320 -17.28 -8.69 4.30
CA LYS A 320 -17.07 -8.48 2.85
C LYS A 320 -18.36 -8.31 2.06
N LEU A 321 -19.48 -8.84 2.55
CA LEU A 321 -20.77 -8.77 1.87
C LEU A 321 -21.62 -7.58 2.31
N ASP A 322 -21.46 -7.13 3.55
CA ASP A 322 -22.32 -6.11 4.17
C ASP A 322 -21.95 -4.67 3.77
N ASN A 323 -21.07 -4.43 2.80
CA ASN A 323 -20.53 -3.11 2.42
C ASN A 323 -19.95 -2.34 3.62
N ASN A 324 -19.68 -3.01 4.73
CA ASN A 324 -19.14 -2.41 5.93
C ASN A 324 -17.64 -2.17 5.68
N ARG A 325 -17.22 -0.91 5.60
CA ARG A 325 -15.84 -0.44 5.33
C ARG A 325 -14.81 -0.91 6.37
N SER A 326 -15.17 -1.84 7.23
CA SER A 326 -14.30 -2.40 8.28
C SER A 326 -13.36 -3.50 7.80
N SER A 327 -13.45 -3.95 6.54
CA SER A 327 -12.52 -4.94 6.00
C SER A 327 -11.20 -4.24 5.59
N ASP A 328 -10.08 -4.90 5.81
CA ASP A 328 -8.76 -4.43 5.38
C ASP A 328 -8.71 -4.34 3.83
N ARG A 329 -8.30 -3.17 3.27
CA ARG A 329 -8.13 -3.01 1.83
C ARG A 329 -7.03 -3.92 1.26
N TYR A 330 -6.06 -4.31 2.07
CA TYR A 330 -4.94 -5.18 1.71
C TYR A 330 -5.27 -6.67 1.77
N SER A 331 -6.48 -7.02 1.42
CA SER A 331 -6.99 -8.38 1.37
C SER A 331 -6.89 -8.99 -0.03
N ALA A 332 -6.91 -10.32 -0.13
CA ALA A 332 -6.86 -11.04 -1.41
C ALA A 332 -7.96 -10.57 -2.38
N VAL A 333 -9.15 -10.33 -1.86
CA VAL A 333 -10.24 -9.67 -2.57
C VAL A 333 -10.71 -8.49 -1.72
N ASN A 334 -10.37 -7.27 -2.11
CA ASN A 334 -10.88 -6.05 -1.51
C ASN A 334 -12.33 -5.81 -1.96
N THR A 335 -13.23 -5.62 -1.00
CA THR A 335 -14.67 -5.40 -1.25
C THR A 335 -15.14 -4.01 -0.82
N GLN A 336 -14.22 -3.09 -0.48
CA GLN A 336 -14.56 -1.74 -0.03
C GLN A 336 -15.06 -0.84 -1.17
N ASN A 337 -14.63 -1.11 -2.40
CA ASN A 337 -15.04 -0.34 -3.55
C ASN A 337 -16.56 -0.50 -3.79
N ARG A 338 -17.23 0.63 -4.02
CA ARG A 338 -18.69 0.67 -4.18
C ARG A 338 -19.14 -0.11 -5.42
N GLU A 339 -18.45 0.05 -6.53
CA GLU A 339 -18.87 -0.45 -7.84
C GLU A 339 -18.17 -1.77 -8.22
N THR A 340 -17.06 -2.11 -7.55
CA THR A 340 -16.25 -3.28 -7.91
C THR A 340 -15.88 -4.14 -6.70
N LEU A 341 -15.49 -5.38 -6.98
CA LEU A 341 -14.58 -6.18 -6.16
C LEU A 341 -13.20 -6.11 -6.80
N GLU A 342 -12.15 -6.03 -6.00
CA GLU A 342 -10.78 -5.90 -6.49
C GLU A 342 -9.96 -7.12 -6.06
N MET A 343 -9.48 -7.90 -7.00
CA MET A 343 -8.53 -8.99 -6.75
C MET A 343 -7.11 -8.42 -6.74
N ARG A 344 -6.44 -8.43 -5.58
CA ARG A 344 -5.10 -7.85 -5.35
C ARG A 344 -3.98 -8.89 -5.32
N ILE A 345 -4.29 -10.13 -5.61
CA ILE A 345 -3.38 -11.27 -5.44
C ILE A 345 -2.26 -11.32 -6.48
N PHE A 346 -2.38 -10.65 -7.60
CA PHE A 346 -1.52 -10.86 -8.76
C PHE A 346 -0.18 -10.12 -8.62
N ARG A 347 0.89 -10.78 -9.06
CA ARG A 347 2.21 -10.16 -9.20
C ARG A 347 2.20 -9.15 -10.33
N GLY A 348 2.84 -7.99 -10.12
CA GLY A 348 2.99 -6.96 -11.16
C GLY A 348 3.62 -7.52 -12.42
N THR A 349 3.09 -7.15 -13.58
CA THR A 349 3.58 -7.64 -14.87
C THR A 349 3.05 -6.78 -16.01
N VAL A 350 3.89 -6.55 -17.02
CA VAL A 350 3.54 -5.96 -18.32
C VAL A 350 3.50 -7.04 -19.43
N ASN A 351 3.59 -8.31 -19.07
CA ASN A 351 3.45 -9.39 -20.03
C ASN A 351 1.98 -9.67 -20.35
N GLY A 352 1.53 -9.33 -21.55
CA GLY A 352 0.14 -9.45 -21.99
C GLY A 352 -0.45 -10.85 -21.84
N ASP A 353 0.31 -11.92 -22.14
CA ASP A 353 -0.18 -13.30 -21.95
C ASP A 353 -0.43 -13.64 -20.48
N THR A 354 0.41 -13.11 -19.58
CA THR A 354 0.23 -13.31 -18.14
C THR A 354 -0.98 -12.55 -17.65
N ILE A 355 -1.18 -11.28 -18.07
CA ILE A 355 -2.36 -10.48 -17.70
C ILE A 355 -3.63 -11.13 -18.24
N LYS A 356 -3.65 -11.58 -19.50
CA LYS A 356 -4.79 -12.30 -20.08
C LYS A 356 -5.13 -13.57 -19.30
N ALA A 357 -4.11 -14.33 -18.84
CA ALA A 357 -4.35 -15.50 -18.00
C ALA A 357 -4.97 -15.13 -16.63
N GLN A 358 -4.63 -13.99 -16.07
CA GLN A 358 -5.18 -13.50 -14.80
C GLN A 358 -6.61 -12.95 -14.98
N LEU A 359 -6.89 -12.26 -16.09
CA LEU A 359 -8.24 -11.87 -16.50
C LEU A 359 -9.14 -13.09 -16.76
N ASP A 360 -8.61 -14.11 -17.47
CA ASP A 360 -9.29 -15.40 -17.67
C ASP A 360 -9.64 -16.06 -16.32
N LEU A 361 -8.72 -16.00 -15.32
CA LEU A 361 -8.95 -16.56 -13.99
C LEU A 361 -10.07 -15.81 -13.25
N ALA A 362 -10.05 -14.47 -13.30
CA ALA A 362 -11.06 -13.65 -12.68
C ALA A 362 -12.44 -13.92 -13.31
N HIS A 363 -12.53 -13.90 -14.65
CA HIS A 363 -13.75 -14.19 -15.38
C HIS A 363 -14.27 -15.61 -15.13
N ALA A 364 -13.39 -16.63 -15.23
CA ALA A 364 -13.76 -18.02 -14.97
C ALA A 364 -14.29 -18.21 -13.54
N SER A 365 -13.71 -17.53 -12.55
CA SER A 365 -14.14 -17.61 -11.16
C SER A 365 -15.56 -17.06 -10.97
N VAL A 366 -15.89 -15.93 -11.63
CA VAL A 366 -17.23 -15.35 -11.60
C VAL A 366 -18.22 -16.29 -12.31
N GLU A 367 -17.94 -16.68 -13.55
CA GLU A 367 -18.87 -17.49 -14.35
C GLU A 367 -19.09 -18.88 -13.76
N TYR A 368 -18.05 -19.55 -13.28
CA TYR A 368 -18.16 -20.85 -12.63
C TYR A 368 -19.11 -20.82 -11.42
N THR A 369 -19.02 -19.76 -10.62
CA THR A 369 -19.80 -19.67 -9.37
C THR A 369 -21.22 -19.16 -9.58
N ARG A 370 -21.55 -18.68 -10.79
CA ARG A 370 -22.85 -18.04 -11.10
C ARG A 370 -24.05 -18.89 -10.74
N ASN A 371 -24.03 -20.17 -11.17
CA ASN A 371 -25.19 -21.06 -11.10
C ASN A 371 -25.01 -22.24 -10.13
N LEU A 372 -23.94 -22.26 -9.30
CA LEU A 372 -23.74 -23.35 -8.34
C LEU A 372 -24.87 -23.39 -7.32
N SER A 373 -25.51 -24.56 -7.19
CA SER A 373 -26.49 -24.81 -6.17
C SER A 373 -25.83 -25.18 -4.81
N VAL A 374 -26.61 -25.14 -3.72
CA VAL A 374 -26.15 -25.64 -2.41
C VAL A 374 -25.77 -27.12 -2.49
N LYS A 375 -26.43 -27.91 -3.34
CA LYS A 375 -26.11 -29.33 -3.55
C LYS A 375 -24.75 -29.48 -4.22
N ASP A 376 -24.44 -28.68 -5.24
CA ASP A 376 -23.15 -28.70 -5.94
C ASP A 376 -22.01 -28.33 -4.95
N ILE A 377 -22.21 -27.33 -4.12
CA ILE A 377 -21.24 -26.92 -3.11
C ILE A 377 -20.97 -28.05 -2.11
N ARG A 378 -22.03 -28.69 -1.59
CA ARG A 378 -21.91 -29.85 -0.68
C ARG A 378 -21.18 -31.01 -1.33
N ASN A 379 -21.32 -31.18 -2.65
CA ASN A 379 -20.62 -32.18 -3.43
C ASN A 379 -19.18 -31.78 -3.85
N GLY A 380 -18.70 -30.63 -3.34
CA GLY A 380 -17.32 -30.20 -3.52
C GLY A 380 -17.06 -29.35 -4.76
N ALA A 381 -18.08 -28.70 -5.34
CA ALA A 381 -17.91 -27.82 -6.47
C ALA A 381 -16.93 -26.65 -6.22
N LEU A 382 -16.79 -26.20 -4.96
CA LEU A 382 -15.82 -25.13 -4.63
C LEU A 382 -14.38 -25.65 -4.40
N LYS A 383 -14.09 -26.91 -4.66
CA LYS A 383 -12.71 -27.44 -4.59
C LYS A 383 -11.93 -27.14 -5.87
N THR A 384 -10.63 -26.94 -5.74
CA THR A 384 -9.70 -26.70 -6.86
C THR A 384 -9.90 -27.66 -8.04
N PHE A 385 -10.08 -28.95 -7.77
CA PHE A 385 -10.27 -29.96 -8.81
C PHE A 385 -11.50 -29.69 -9.70
N ALA A 386 -12.64 -29.35 -9.09
CA ALA A 386 -13.88 -29.09 -9.83
C ALA A 386 -13.76 -27.82 -10.68
N PHE A 387 -13.14 -26.77 -10.11
CA PHE A 387 -12.89 -25.53 -10.85
C PHE A 387 -11.90 -25.71 -11.99
N ARG A 388 -10.81 -26.46 -11.79
CA ARG A 388 -9.86 -26.81 -12.87
C ARG A 388 -10.55 -27.58 -13.99
N TRP A 389 -11.43 -28.52 -13.64
CA TRP A 389 -12.21 -29.25 -14.63
C TRP A 389 -13.10 -28.36 -15.48
N TYR A 390 -13.78 -27.41 -14.86
CA TYR A 390 -14.54 -26.36 -15.57
C TYR A 390 -13.67 -25.57 -16.55
N ILE A 391 -12.48 -25.12 -16.15
CA ILE A 391 -11.55 -24.40 -17.01
C ILE A 391 -11.15 -25.29 -18.24
N ILE A 392 -10.87 -26.59 -18.02
CA ILE A 392 -10.52 -27.52 -19.09
C ILE A 392 -11.68 -27.71 -20.08
N GLN A 393 -12.92 -27.80 -19.57
CA GLN A 393 -14.10 -27.93 -20.41
C GLN A 393 -14.39 -26.65 -21.23
N ASN A 394 -13.87 -25.52 -20.81
CA ASN A 394 -14.00 -24.21 -21.46
C ASN A 394 -12.64 -23.68 -21.99
N ALA A 395 -11.78 -24.60 -22.47
CA ALA A 395 -10.41 -24.32 -22.89
C ALA A 395 -10.32 -23.25 -24.02
N GLU A 396 -11.31 -23.23 -24.91
CA GLU A 396 -11.40 -22.23 -26.00
C GLU A 396 -11.68 -20.81 -25.47
N LEU A 397 -12.44 -20.70 -24.38
CA LEU A 397 -12.73 -19.44 -23.74
C LEU A 397 -11.54 -18.95 -22.90
N TYR A 398 -10.78 -19.85 -22.28
CA TYR A 398 -9.69 -19.55 -21.34
C TYR A 398 -8.31 -20.10 -21.79
N PRO A 399 -7.83 -19.81 -22.99
CA PRO A 399 -6.61 -20.41 -23.52
C PRO A 399 -5.36 -19.96 -22.74
N HIS A 400 -5.29 -18.72 -22.31
CA HIS A 400 -4.15 -18.17 -21.56
C HIS A 400 -4.10 -18.75 -20.14
N LEU A 401 -5.24 -18.85 -19.46
CA LEU A 401 -5.34 -19.48 -18.15
C LEU A 401 -4.94 -20.95 -18.21
N LEU A 402 -5.41 -21.71 -19.20
CA LEU A 402 -5.06 -23.12 -19.35
C LEU A 402 -3.55 -23.30 -19.58
N ASN A 403 -2.94 -22.44 -20.39
CA ASN A 403 -1.49 -22.44 -20.59
C ASN A 403 -0.73 -22.10 -19.29
N ARG A 404 -1.23 -21.16 -18.50
CA ARG A 404 -0.66 -20.81 -17.18
C ARG A 404 -0.75 -21.97 -16.21
N ILE A 405 -1.90 -22.64 -16.12
CA ILE A 405 -2.09 -23.82 -15.28
C ILE A 405 -1.09 -24.91 -15.63
N LYS A 406 -0.88 -25.20 -16.92
CA LYS A 406 0.10 -26.20 -17.37
C LYS A 406 1.53 -25.86 -16.94
N LYS A 407 1.88 -24.59 -16.87
CA LYS A 407 3.22 -24.11 -16.47
C LYS A 407 3.48 -24.19 -14.98
N VAL A 408 2.48 -23.83 -14.15
CA VAL A 408 2.68 -23.64 -12.70
C VAL A 408 2.16 -24.79 -11.83
N THR A 409 1.19 -25.55 -12.33
CA THR A 409 0.64 -26.72 -11.63
C THR A 409 0.58 -27.90 -12.59
N PRO A 410 1.47 -28.89 -12.46
CA PRO A 410 1.42 -30.08 -13.28
C PRO A 410 0.01 -30.69 -13.28
N LEU A 411 -0.53 -30.98 -14.46
CA LEU A 411 -1.81 -31.64 -14.60
C LEU A 411 -1.60 -33.14 -14.14
N VAL A 412 -1.83 -33.38 -12.86
CA VAL A 412 -1.99 -34.78 -12.40
C VAL A 412 -3.31 -35.25 -12.99
N ALA A 413 -3.24 -36.21 -13.87
CA ALA A 413 -4.43 -36.89 -14.39
C ALA A 413 -5.25 -37.41 -13.20
N PRO A 414 -6.61 -37.26 -13.20
CA PRO A 414 -7.42 -37.88 -12.17
C PRO A 414 -7.09 -39.38 -12.13
N ALA A 415 -6.74 -39.87 -10.93
CA ALA A 415 -6.69 -41.30 -10.72
C ALA A 415 -8.06 -41.86 -11.16
N THR A 416 -8.06 -42.71 -12.15
CA THR A 416 -9.26 -43.44 -12.57
C THR A 416 -9.80 -44.16 -11.35
N ILE A 417 -10.98 -43.70 -10.88
CA ILE A 417 -11.76 -44.40 -9.83
C ILE A 417 -12.54 -45.50 -10.48
#